data_ce2d3c5fe354161c16f5fb2b68303a1f
#
_entry.id   ce2d3c5fe354161c16f5fb2b68303a1f
#
_cell.length_a   1.000
_cell.length_b   1.000
_cell.length_c   1.000
_cell.angle_alpha   90.00
_cell.angle_beta   90.00
_cell.angle_gamma   90.00
#
_symmetry.space_group_name_H-M   'P 1'
#
loop_
_entity.id
_entity.type
_entity.pdbx_description
1 polymer ?
#
loop_
_entity_poly.entity_id
_entity_poly.type
_entity_poly.pdbx_seq_one_letter_code
_entity_poly.pdbx_strand_id
1 'polypeptide(L)'
;MNYNTSLDISSSGKHYDNAAVTIDAEGIRSPAGFIDYADILRFVSNNHRVYIYLLTGATITVSMLGHSFDGFCEDLSKCFNARSLESLFIEEECIMDCTGEFMIPATSVSPAEQGRGRITLYPDSVCILPESSQAVRIPLCFAANINLNGYQIMISMRTGEVYSFGKMGYDTQPFAERCIKYAGNIVKKRNSLLSAVSTDAPYVQKGLFRTAEEGKYWLAAYGNNCAAVELFTDESAATYLYRFSDTQLFSFRLEEAMEAVGSHREIIFLPDDQLREKPLYRMGIHRSEAVRFLRSCSAGRIIHTANHADKLAEFLNS
;
A
#
# COMPACT_ATOMS: atom_id res chain seq x y z
N MET A 1 24.69 9.26 -3.58
CA MET A 1 25.17 10.51 -4.17
C MET A 1 25.43 11.50 -3.05
N ASN A 2 26.43 12.40 -3.19
CA ASN A 2 26.87 13.27 -2.09
C ASN A 2 26.69 14.73 -2.43
N TYR A 3 26.15 15.49 -1.49
CA TYR A 3 25.84 16.92 -1.63
C TYR A 3 26.33 17.70 -0.41
N ASN A 4 26.73 18.96 -0.64
CA ASN A 4 26.98 19.93 0.44
C ASN A 4 25.86 20.95 0.43
N THR A 5 25.23 21.17 1.58
CA THR A 5 24.00 21.95 1.68
C THR A 5 23.83 22.54 3.08
N SER A 6 22.83 23.37 3.29
CA SER A 6 22.37 23.75 4.62
C SER A 6 21.07 23.07 4.95
N LEU A 7 20.93 22.59 6.19
CA LEU A 7 19.75 21.87 6.69
C LEU A 7 19.10 22.63 7.84
N ASP A 8 17.79 22.79 7.80
CA ASP A 8 16.96 23.28 8.89
C ASP A 8 15.95 22.21 9.31
N ILE A 9 15.86 21.91 10.61
CA ILE A 9 14.95 20.91 11.15
C ILE A 9 13.92 21.60 12.04
N SER A 10 12.65 21.64 11.60
CA SER A 10 11.59 22.37 12.27
C SER A 10 11.30 21.90 13.71
N SER A 11 11.36 20.58 13.95
CA SER A 11 11.03 20.01 15.27
C SER A 11 12.04 20.32 16.37
N SER A 12 13.32 20.51 16.02
CA SER A 12 14.40 20.76 16.98
C SER A 12 14.94 22.18 16.92
N GLY A 13 14.55 22.96 15.90
CA GLY A 13 15.13 24.27 15.63
C GLY A 13 16.62 24.22 15.26
N LYS A 14 17.16 23.04 14.95
CA LYS A 14 18.56 22.87 14.61
C LYS A 14 18.83 23.30 13.17
N HIS A 15 19.94 23.99 13.02
CA HIS A 15 20.49 24.42 11.74
C HIS A 15 21.91 23.84 11.54
N TYR A 16 22.21 23.39 10.34
CA TYR A 16 23.52 22.84 9.97
C TYR A 16 23.99 23.52 8.69
N ASP A 17 25.07 24.29 8.77
CA ASP A 17 25.75 24.87 7.62
C ASP A 17 26.76 23.89 7.04
N ASN A 18 26.93 23.93 5.71
CA ASN A 18 27.86 23.06 4.96
C ASN A 18 27.71 21.57 5.32
N ALA A 19 26.48 21.14 5.51
CA ALA A 19 26.15 19.76 5.84
C ALA A 19 26.44 18.83 4.66
N ALA A 20 27.22 17.79 4.88
CA ALA A 20 27.37 16.71 3.92
C ALA A 20 26.13 15.83 3.96
N VAL A 21 25.39 15.79 2.86
CA VAL A 21 24.19 14.98 2.69
C VAL A 21 24.43 13.91 1.66
N THR A 22 24.12 12.67 2.00
CA THR A 22 24.17 11.51 1.09
C THR A 22 22.78 10.98 0.84
N ILE A 23 22.41 10.84 -0.44
CA ILE A 23 21.20 10.15 -0.90
C ILE A 23 21.62 8.76 -1.38
N ASP A 24 21.05 7.72 -0.82
CA ASP A 24 21.28 6.33 -1.20
C ASP A 24 19.94 5.57 -1.38
N ALA A 25 20.00 4.26 -1.62
CA ALA A 25 18.82 3.44 -1.85
C ALA A 25 17.92 3.30 -0.61
N GLU A 26 18.45 3.51 0.59
CA GLU A 26 17.73 3.31 1.85
C GLU A 26 17.13 4.62 2.39
N GLY A 27 17.78 5.76 2.12
CA GLY A 27 17.36 7.03 2.69
C GLY A 27 18.35 8.17 2.49
N ILE A 28 18.27 9.15 3.38
CA ILE A 28 19.08 10.36 3.39
C ILE A 28 19.94 10.35 4.65
N ARG A 29 21.26 10.39 4.47
CA ARG A 29 22.22 10.51 5.58
C ARG A 29 22.74 11.94 5.67
N SER A 30 22.78 12.49 6.87
CA SER A 30 23.22 13.85 7.13
C SER A 30 23.83 13.96 8.54
N PRO A 31 24.46 15.09 8.88
CA PRO A 31 24.88 15.36 10.28
C PRO A 31 23.72 15.38 11.28
N ALA A 32 22.49 15.55 10.80
CA ALA A 32 21.28 15.48 11.62
C ALA A 32 20.84 14.04 11.94
N GLY A 33 21.41 13.04 11.27
CA GLY A 33 21.11 11.64 11.38
C GLY A 33 20.67 11.02 10.06
N PHE A 34 20.16 9.80 10.14
CA PHE A 34 19.59 9.05 9.03
C PHE A 34 18.08 9.28 8.94
N ILE A 35 17.58 9.54 7.75
CA ILE A 35 16.17 9.67 7.43
C ILE A 35 15.83 8.54 6.47
N ASP A 36 15.07 7.56 6.94
CA ASP A 36 14.56 6.48 6.12
C ASP A 36 13.44 7.00 5.20
N TYR A 37 13.39 6.55 3.95
CA TYR A 37 12.29 6.89 3.05
C TYR A 37 10.90 6.48 3.60
N ALA A 38 10.86 5.46 4.45
CA ALA A 38 9.65 5.07 5.15
C ALA A 38 9.11 6.13 6.11
N ASP A 39 9.95 7.07 6.54
CA ASP A 39 9.56 8.16 7.43
C ASP A 39 9.16 9.43 6.65
N ILE A 40 9.35 9.45 5.33
CA ILE A 40 9.01 10.58 4.47
C ILE A 40 7.56 10.44 3.97
N LEU A 41 6.74 11.42 4.29
CA LEU A 41 5.38 11.53 3.75
C LEU A 41 5.41 12.03 2.30
N ARG A 42 6.10 13.14 2.07
CA ARG A 42 6.29 13.77 0.76
C ARG A 42 7.44 14.77 0.82
N PHE A 43 7.87 15.24 -0.34
CA PHE A 43 8.76 16.40 -0.43
C PHE A 43 8.30 17.35 -1.54
N VAL A 44 8.70 18.61 -1.45
CA VAL A 44 8.35 19.66 -2.41
C VAL A 44 9.56 20.54 -2.65
N SER A 45 9.88 20.81 -3.91
CA SER A 45 10.90 21.76 -4.30
C SER A 45 10.26 23.12 -4.64
N ASN A 46 10.73 24.18 -3.99
CA ASN A 46 10.29 25.54 -4.26
C ASN A 46 11.40 26.55 -3.94
N ASN A 47 11.63 27.53 -4.82
CA ASN A 47 12.61 28.60 -4.64
C ASN A 47 14.02 28.07 -4.28
N HIS A 48 14.53 27.07 -5.01
CA HIS A 48 15.83 26.42 -4.76
C HIS A 48 15.98 25.86 -3.34
N ARG A 49 14.87 25.44 -2.73
CA ARG A 49 14.81 24.71 -1.47
C ARG A 49 14.01 23.44 -1.66
N VAL A 50 14.38 22.39 -0.93
CA VAL A 50 13.60 21.14 -0.86
C VAL A 50 13.06 21.01 0.56
N TYR A 51 11.76 20.87 0.68
CA TYR A 51 11.03 20.68 1.94
C TYR A 51 10.63 19.22 2.03
N ILE A 52 11.20 18.50 2.99
CA ILE A 52 10.91 17.09 3.23
C ILE A 52 10.00 16.99 4.45
N TYR A 53 8.76 16.54 4.24
CA TYR A 53 7.76 16.38 5.28
C TYR A 53 7.80 14.96 5.83
N LEU A 54 8.01 14.83 7.13
CA LEU A 54 8.09 13.53 7.81
C LEU A 54 6.75 13.14 8.42
N LEU A 55 6.54 11.83 8.58
CA LEU A 55 5.36 11.26 9.25
C LEU A 55 5.20 11.74 10.70
N THR A 56 6.30 12.14 11.33
CA THR A 56 6.29 12.73 12.68
C THR A 56 5.73 14.15 12.74
N GLY A 57 5.41 14.74 11.58
CA GLY A 57 5.01 16.15 11.47
C GLY A 57 6.19 17.13 11.38
N ALA A 58 7.43 16.65 11.52
CA ALA A 58 8.61 17.48 11.33
C ALA A 58 8.84 17.79 9.84
N THR A 59 9.43 18.95 9.56
CA THR A 59 9.89 19.32 8.21
C THR A 59 11.39 19.53 8.23
N ILE A 60 12.07 18.98 7.23
CA ILE A 60 13.48 19.23 6.96
C ILE A 60 13.57 20.10 5.72
N THR A 61 14.21 21.24 5.84
CA THR A 61 14.46 22.15 4.71
C THR A 61 15.91 21.99 4.27
N VAL A 62 16.09 21.60 3.02
CA VAL A 62 17.41 21.54 2.36
C VAL A 62 17.57 22.77 1.50
N SER A 63 18.65 23.50 1.68
CA SER A 63 18.92 24.78 0.98
C SER A 63 20.40 24.92 0.64
N MET A 64 20.77 25.94 -0.11
CA MET A 64 22.15 26.26 -0.51
C MET A 64 22.81 25.16 -1.37
N LEU A 65 22.02 24.44 -2.16
CA LEU A 65 22.51 23.41 -3.10
C LEU A 65 23.22 24.00 -4.34
N GLY A 66 23.00 25.27 -4.64
CA GLY A 66 23.60 25.93 -5.79
C GLY A 66 23.32 25.19 -7.10
N HIS A 67 24.36 24.90 -7.87
CA HIS A 67 24.26 24.17 -9.15
C HIS A 67 23.84 22.70 -9.00
N SER A 68 23.91 22.15 -7.80
CA SER A 68 23.52 20.75 -7.54
C SER A 68 22.05 20.58 -7.23
N PHE A 69 21.23 21.64 -7.28
CA PHE A 69 19.82 21.61 -6.89
C PHE A 69 19.00 20.59 -7.72
N ASP A 70 19.11 20.69 -9.05
CA ASP A 70 18.35 19.81 -9.94
C ASP A 70 18.78 18.34 -9.77
N GLY A 71 20.10 18.09 -9.71
CA GLY A 71 20.64 16.75 -9.46
C GLY A 71 20.20 16.17 -8.10
N PHE A 72 20.12 17.00 -7.06
CA PHE A 72 19.61 16.58 -5.76
C PHE A 72 18.14 16.17 -5.84
N CYS A 73 17.30 16.96 -6.52
CA CYS A 73 15.88 16.65 -6.70
C CYS A 73 15.67 15.37 -7.50
N GLU A 74 16.43 15.17 -8.59
CA GLU A 74 16.38 13.97 -9.41
C GLU A 74 16.78 12.73 -8.62
N ASP A 75 17.89 12.78 -7.90
CA ASP A 75 18.39 11.67 -7.09
C ASP A 75 17.45 11.32 -5.97
N LEU A 76 16.90 12.33 -5.27
CA LEU A 76 15.90 12.13 -4.22
C LEU A 76 14.64 11.47 -4.78
N SER A 77 14.08 12.01 -5.87
CA SER A 77 12.89 11.44 -6.51
C SER A 77 13.13 10.00 -6.96
N LYS A 78 14.27 9.74 -7.61
CA LYS A 78 14.60 8.41 -8.12
C LYS A 78 14.71 7.37 -7.01
N CYS A 79 15.46 7.67 -5.95
CA CYS A 79 15.65 6.72 -4.85
C CYS A 79 14.38 6.53 -4.03
N PHE A 80 13.68 7.62 -3.71
CA PHE A 80 12.40 7.57 -3.00
C PHE A 80 11.34 6.78 -3.77
N ASN A 81 11.22 7.01 -5.09
CA ASN A 81 10.24 6.31 -5.93
C ASN A 81 10.58 4.83 -6.09
N ALA A 82 11.86 4.46 -6.22
CA ALA A 82 12.27 3.06 -6.24
C ALA A 82 11.84 2.35 -4.96
N ARG A 83 12.15 2.95 -3.81
CA ARG A 83 11.77 2.40 -2.50
C ARG A 83 10.26 2.37 -2.29
N SER A 84 9.59 3.41 -2.81
CA SER A 84 8.14 3.53 -2.81
C SER A 84 7.49 2.38 -3.58
N LEU A 85 7.99 2.05 -4.76
CA LEU A 85 7.47 0.97 -5.59
C LEU A 85 7.68 -0.41 -4.95
N GLU A 86 8.87 -0.68 -4.39
CA GLU A 86 9.17 -1.92 -3.66
C GLU A 86 8.17 -2.18 -2.53
N SER A 87 7.77 -1.13 -1.81
CA SER A 87 6.84 -1.25 -0.68
C SER A 87 5.38 -1.50 -1.08
N LEU A 88 5.07 -1.53 -2.37
CA LEU A 88 3.75 -1.92 -2.88
C LEU A 88 3.60 -3.44 -3.02
N PHE A 89 4.67 -4.21 -2.83
CA PHE A 89 4.66 -5.67 -2.89
C PHE A 89 4.05 -6.23 -4.18
N ILE A 90 4.38 -5.60 -5.32
CA ILE A 90 3.94 -6.04 -6.64
C ILE A 90 4.86 -7.16 -7.08
N GLU A 91 4.30 -8.33 -7.34
CA GLU A 91 5.03 -9.55 -7.74
C GLU A 91 4.93 -9.81 -9.24
N GLU A 92 3.94 -9.21 -9.90
CA GLU A 92 3.66 -9.40 -11.32
C GLU A 92 4.54 -8.53 -12.22
N GLU A 93 4.72 -8.96 -13.47
CA GLU A 93 5.42 -8.19 -14.48
C GLU A 93 4.58 -7.00 -14.97
N CYS A 94 5.25 -5.87 -15.20
CA CYS A 94 4.62 -4.67 -15.73
C CYS A 94 4.15 -4.89 -17.17
N ILE A 95 2.88 -4.59 -17.44
CA ILE A 95 2.25 -4.75 -18.76
C ILE A 95 2.37 -3.48 -19.60
N MET A 96 2.17 -2.33 -18.95
CA MET A 96 2.28 -1.00 -19.56
C MET A 96 2.88 -0.03 -18.57
N ASP A 97 3.68 0.88 -19.09
CA ASP A 97 4.35 1.92 -18.32
C ASP A 97 4.25 3.23 -19.10
N CYS A 98 3.52 4.18 -18.53
CA CYS A 98 3.19 5.45 -19.17
C CYS A 98 3.46 6.61 -18.22
N THR A 99 3.65 7.80 -18.78
CA THR A 99 3.63 9.05 -18.02
C THR A 99 2.36 9.82 -18.34
N GLY A 100 1.65 10.28 -17.30
CA GLY A 100 0.39 10.98 -17.47
C GLY A 100 0.05 11.90 -16.30
N GLU A 101 -1.12 12.49 -16.35
CA GLU A 101 -1.69 13.22 -15.21
C GLU A 101 -2.50 12.27 -14.34
N PHE A 102 -2.51 12.52 -13.03
CA PHE A 102 -3.26 11.71 -12.07
C PHE A 102 -3.98 12.58 -11.05
N MET A 103 -5.00 11.98 -10.44
CA MET A 103 -5.65 12.43 -9.23
C MET A 103 -5.85 11.23 -8.30
N ILE A 104 -5.27 11.33 -7.10
CA ILE A 104 -5.42 10.37 -6.01
C ILE A 104 -6.39 10.99 -5.01
N PRO A 105 -7.45 10.28 -4.58
CA PRO A 105 -8.39 10.80 -3.60
C PRO A 105 -7.73 10.94 -2.22
N ALA A 106 -8.31 11.81 -1.37
CA ALA A 106 -7.90 11.91 0.02
C ALA A 106 -8.17 10.59 0.75
N THR A 107 -7.26 10.25 1.66
CA THR A 107 -7.40 9.13 2.60
C THR A 107 -7.43 9.66 4.03
N SER A 108 -7.59 8.78 5.01
CA SER A 108 -7.52 9.16 6.44
C SER A 108 -6.16 9.75 6.86
N VAL A 109 -5.10 9.54 6.08
CA VAL A 109 -3.72 9.94 6.40
C VAL A 109 -3.07 10.86 5.38
N SER A 110 -3.63 10.97 4.19
CA SER A 110 -3.07 11.79 3.12
C SER A 110 -4.16 12.65 2.49
N PRO A 111 -3.91 13.92 2.22
CA PRO A 111 -4.83 14.76 1.45
C PRO A 111 -4.93 14.23 0.01
N ALA A 112 -5.98 14.67 -0.70
CA ALA A 112 -6.06 14.43 -2.13
C ALA A 112 -4.83 15.03 -2.84
N GLU A 113 -4.33 14.30 -3.82
CA GLU A 113 -3.16 14.70 -4.59
C GLU A 113 -3.47 14.65 -6.08
N GLN A 114 -2.97 15.63 -6.80
CA GLN A 114 -3.02 15.68 -8.26
C GLN A 114 -1.68 16.14 -8.81
N GLY A 115 -1.34 15.64 -9.97
CA GLY A 115 -0.08 16.01 -10.60
C GLY A 115 0.21 15.20 -11.84
N ARG A 116 1.49 15.14 -12.15
CA ARG A 116 2.04 14.33 -13.22
C ARG A 116 2.94 13.26 -12.63
N GLY A 117 2.91 12.06 -13.18
CA GLY A 117 3.70 10.95 -12.69
C GLY A 117 3.69 9.76 -13.62
N ARG A 118 4.38 8.73 -13.21
CA ARG A 118 4.41 7.45 -13.89
C ARG A 118 3.17 6.65 -13.50
N ILE A 119 2.54 6.01 -14.47
CA ILE A 119 1.33 5.21 -14.31
C ILE A 119 1.60 3.85 -14.94
N THR A 120 1.60 2.82 -14.13
CA THR A 120 1.94 1.46 -14.56
C THR A 120 0.76 0.52 -14.38
N LEU A 121 0.58 -0.38 -15.32
CA LEU A 121 -0.43 -1.43 -15.30
C LEU A 121 0.21 -2.77 -15.05
N TYR A 122 -0.33 -3.49 -14.10
CA TYR A 122 -0.03 -4.89 -13.78
C TYR A 122 -1.26 -5.76 -14.00
N PRO A 123 -1.15 -7.10 -14.04
CA PRO A 123 -2.29 -7.99 -14.22
C PRO A 123 -3.40 -7.83 -13.18
N ASP A 124 -3.07 -7.38 -11.99
CA ASP A 124 -3.96 -7.28 -10.83
C ASP A 124 -4.20 -5.85 -10.35
N SER A 125 -3.39 -4.89 -10.79
CA SER A 125 -3.41 -3.54 -10.24
C SER A 125 -2.94 -2.46 -11.22
N VAL A 126 -3.35 -1.23 -10.95
CA VAL A 126 -2.73 -0.01 -11.49
C VAL A 126 -1.92 0.65 -10.40
N CYS A 127 -0.72 1.09 -10.74
CA CYS A 127 0.12 1.84 -9.82
C CYS A 127 0.31 3.27 -10.32
N ILE A 128 0.08 4.24 -9.46
CA ILE A 128 0.40 5.65 -9.68
C ILE A 128 1.65 5.97 -8.88
N LEU A 129 2.68 6.45 -9.54
CA LEU A 129 3.96 6.81 -8.97
C LEU A 129 4.20 8.31 -9.15
N PRO A 130 3.78 9.15 -8.19
CA PRO A 130 4.08 10.57 -8.18
C PRO A 130 5.58 10.82 -8.06
N GLU A 131 6.06 11.99 -8.51
CA GLU A 131 7.51 12.31 -8.45
C GLU A 131 8.00 12.58 -7.03
N SER A 132 7.13 13.04 -6.15
CA SER A 132 7.53 13.60 -4.85
C SER A 132 6.70 13.12 -3.66
N SER A 133 5.82 12.18 -3.88
CA SER A 133 5.02 11.53 -2.85
C SER A 133 4.99 10.02 -3.02
N GLN A 134 4.36 9.35 -2.09
CA GLN A 134 4.35 7.89 -2.08
C GLN A 134 3.51 7.31 -3.21
N ALA A 135 3.98 6.21 -3.81
CA ALA A 135 3.24 5.46 -4.81
C ALA A 135 1.93 4.87 -4.25
N VAL A 136 0.94 4.75 -5.09
CA VAL A 136 -0.36 4.18 -4.76
C VAL A 136 -0.63 2.98 -5.65
N ARG A 137 -1.00 1.84 -5.07
CA ARG A 137 -1.50 0.65 -5.76
C ARG A 137 -3.02 0.65 -5.72
N ILE A 138 -3.64 0.52 -6.87
CA ILE A 138 -5.09 0.44 -7.07
C ILE A 138 -5.42 -1.00 -7.49
N PRO A 139 -5.90 -1.86 -6.58
CA PRO A 139 -6.22 -3.25 -6.90
C PRO A 139 -7.43 -3.33 -7.82
N LEU A 140 -7.29 -3.93 -9.00
CA LEU A 140 -8.36 -4.04 -9.99
C LEU A 140 -9.52 -4.93 -9.54
N CYS A 141 -9.30 -5.85 -8.61
CA CYS A 141 -10.36 -6.69 -8.02
C CYS A 141 -11.38 -5.88 -7.20
N PHE A 142 -11.03 -4.68 -6.74
CA PHE A 142 -11.90 -3.76 -6.01
C PHE A 142 -12.53 -2.69 -6.89
N ALA A 143 -12.20 -2.62 -8.16
CA ALA A 143 -12.85 -1.72 -9.08
C ALA A 143 -14.33 -2.09 -9.22
N ALA A 144 -15.20 -1.17 -8.83
CA ALA A 144 -16.63 -1.26 -9.08
C ALA A 144 -16.93 -0.89 -10.53
N ASN A 145 -16.18 0.08 -11.07
CA ASN A 145 -16.34 0.56 -12.43
C ASN A 145 -15.02 1.17 -12.96
N ILE A 146 -14.75 0.95 -14.24
CA ILE A 146 -13.63 1.54 -14.96
C ILE A 146 -14.18 2.20 -16.22
N ASN A 147 -14.05 3.52 -16.29
CA ASN A 147 -14.57 4.33 -17.41
C ASN A 147 -13.45 5.12 -18.07
N LEU A 148 -13.52 5.20 -19.39
CA LEU A 148 -12.75 6.15 -20.19
C LEU A 148 -13.66 7.30 -20.62
N ASN A 149 -13.33 8.51 -20.22
CA ASN A 149 -14.01 9.74 -20.63
C ASN A 149 -13.01 10.68 -21.30
N GLY A 150 -13.08 10.76 -22.63
CA GLY A 150 -12.06 11.46 -23.41
C GLY A 150 -10.67 10.85 -23.22
N TYR A 151 -9.77 11.61 -22.63
CA TYR A 151 -8.39 11.19 -22.35
C TYR A 151 -8.14 10.89 -20.86
N GLN A 152 -9.21 10.67 -20.09
CA GLN A 152 -9.13 10.39 -18.66
C GLN A 152 -9.79 9.04 -18.36
N ILE A 153 -9.05 8.21 -17.66
CA ILE A 153 -9.50 6.93 -17.10
C ILE A 153 -9.92 7.18 -15.65
N MET A 154 -11.09 6.71 -15.28
CA MET A 154 -11.62 6.79 -13.92
C MET A 154 -11.86 5.39 -13.40
N ILE A 155 -11.29 5.08 -12.24
CA ILE A 155 -11.52 3.84 -11.50
C ILE A 155 -12.27 4.18 -10.23
N SER A 156 -13.55 3.78 -10.17
CA SER A 156 -14.36 3.88 -8.97
C SER A 156 -14.23 2.59 -8.17
N MET A 157 -13.79 2.71 -6.92
CA MET A 157 -13.58 1.58 -6.03
C MET A 157 -14.89 1.20 -5.31
N ARG A 158 -15.02 -0.06 -4.91
CA ARG A 158 -16.17 -0.52 -4.09
C ARG A 158 -16.23 0.15 -2.72
N THR A 159 -15.10 0.64 -2.24
CA THR A 159 -14.94 1.38 -0.98
C THR A 159 -15.31 2.86 -1.10
N GLY A 160 -15.62 3.34 -2.32
CA GLY A 160 -16.12 4.68 -2.58
C GLY A 160 -15.07 5.67 -3.11
N GLU A 161 -13.79 5.34 -3.04
CA GLU A 161 -12.73 6.16 -3.61
C GLU A 161 -12.81 6.19 -5.14
N VAL A 162 -12.43 7.32 -5.73
CA VAL A 162 -12.34 7.49 -7.18
C VAL A 162 -10.95 7.96 -7.54
N TYR A 163 -10.23 7.12 -8.25
CA TYR A 163 -8.94 7.46 -8.85
C TYR A 163 -9.15 7.90 -10.29
N SER A 164 -8.41 8.91 -10.73
CA SER A 164 -8.41 9.26 -12.14
C SER A 164 -6.99 9.51 -12.65
N PHE A 165 -6.74 9.11 -13.87
CA PHE A 165 -5.46 9.31 -14.54
C PHE A 165 -5.66 9.32 -16.06
N GLY A 166 -4.71 9.89 -16.78
CA GLY A 166 -4.82 9.98 -18.25
C GLY A 166 -3.82 10.94 -18.86
N LYS A 167 -4.17 11.46 -20.04
CA LYS A 167 -3.29 12.29 -20.86
C LYS A 167 -1.94 11.60 -21.16
N MET A 168 -1.99 10.29 -21.40
CA MET A 168 -0.84 9.45 -21.77
C MET A 168 -0.63 9.40 -23.28
N GLY A 169 -1.16 10.39 -24.01
CA GLY A 169 -1.10 10.43 -25.47
C GLY A 169 -1.85 9.27 -26.10
N TYR A 170 -1.23 8.60 -27.06
CA TYR A 170 -1.81 7.46 -27.79
C TYR A 170 -2.02 6.23 -26.90
N ASP A 171 -1.38 6.15 -25.75
CA ASP A 171 -1.48 4.99 -24.85
C ASP A 171 -2.71 5.04 -23.94
N THR A 172 -3.43 6.17 -23.87
CA THR A 172 -4.59 6.32 -22.96
C THR A 172 -5.69 5.30 -23.24
N GLN A 173 -6.10 5.13 -24.48
CA GLN A 173 -7.15 4.18 -24.85
C GLN A 173 -6.68 2.72 -24.70
N PRO A 174 -5.51 2.28 -25.20
CA PRO A 174 -4.99 0.94 -24.98
C PRO A 174 -4.83 0.60 -23.50
N PHE A 175 -4.44 1.56 -22.67
CA PHE A 175 -4.33 1.38 -21.23
C PHE A 175 -5.71 1.10 -20.59
N ALA A 176 -6.72 1.90 -20.91
CA ALA A 176 -8.08 1.70 -20.41
C ALA A 176 -8.66 0.33 -20.81
N GLU A 177 -8.51 -0.06 -22.07
CA GLU A 177 -8.98 -1.35 -22.58
C GLU A 177 -8.33 -2.52 -21.85
N ARG A 178 -7.02 -2.44 -21.58
CA ARG A 178 -6.30 -3.45 -20.79
C ARG A 178 -6.76 -3.48 -19.34
N CYS A 179 -6.92 -2.33 -18.69
CA CYS A 179 -7.47 -2.27 -17.32
C CYS A 179 -8.80 -3.01 -17.23
N ILE A 180 -9.74 -2.73 -18.13
CA ILE A 180 -11.07 -3.36 -18.17
C ILE A 180 -10.93 -4.88 -18.39
N LYS A 181 -10.08 -5.29 -19.34
CA LYS A 181 -9.83 -6.70 -19.63
C LYS A 181 -9.28 -7.45 -18.40
N TYR A 182 -8.27 -6.88 -17.72
CA TYR A 182 -7.65 -7.53 -16.56
C TYR A 182 -8.59 -7.58 -15.37
N ALA A 183 -9.33 -6.50 -15.08
CA ALA A 183 -10.36 -6.51 -14.05
C ALA A 183 -11.42 -7.60 -14.31
N GLY A 184 -11.89 -7.73 -15.56
CA GLY A 184 -12.83 -8.78 -15.96
C GLY A 184 -12.25 -10.20 -15.80
N ASN A 185 -10.96 -10.40 -16.07
CA ASN A 185 -10.29 -11.69 -15.90
C ASN A 185 -10.18 -12.08 -14.41
N ILE A 186 -9.85 -11.12 -13.53
CA ILE A 186 -9.80 -11.33 -12.08
C ILE A 186 -11.15 -11.82 -11.57
N VAL A 187 -12.24 -11.14 -11.95
CA VAL A 187 -13.59 -11.53 -11.55
C VAL A 187 -13.95 -12.95 -12.02
N LYS A 188 -13.62 -13.29 -13.26
CA LYS A 188 -13.85 -14.64 -13.81
C LYS A 188 -13.05 -15.70 -13.04
N LYS A 189 -11.76 -15.46 -12.82
CA LYS A 189 -10.88 -16.37 -12.06
C LYS A 189 -11.41 -16.57 -10.64
N ARG A 190 -11.78 -15.48 -9.96
CA ARG A 190 -12.36 -15.52 -8.62
C ARG A 190 -13.63 -16.36 -8.55
N ASN A 191 -14.58 -16.15 -9.47
CA ASN A 191 -15.83 -16.91 -9.50
C ASN A 191 -15.59 -18.40 -9.76
N SER A 192 -14.64 -18.74 -10.63
CA SER A 192 -14.25 -20.13 -10.89
C SER A 192 -13.67 -20.80 -9.63
N LEU A 193 -12.82 -20.09 -8.88
CA LEU A 193 -12.24 -20.60 -7.64
C LEU A 193 -13.27 -20.79 -6.55
N LEU A 194 -14.17 -19.83 -6.38
CA LEU A 194 -15.28 -19.92 -5.40
C LEU A 194 -16.19 -21.12 -5.66
N SER A 195 -16.39 -21.49 -6.92
CA SER A 195 -17.20 -22.66 -7.28
C SER A 195 -16.46 -23.99 -7.06
N ALA A 196 -15.13 -23.99 -6.98
CA ALA A 196 -14.32 -25.19 -6.83
C ALA A 196 -13.96 -25.52 -5.36
N VAL A 197 -14.09 -24.54 -4.44
CA VAL A 197 -13.75 -24.75 -3.02
C VAL A 197 -14.92 -25.42 -2.29
N SER A 198 -14.69 -26.64 -1.77
CA SER A 198 -15.65 -27.32 -0.89
C SER A 198 -15.72 -26.63 0.49
N THR A 199 -16.94 -26.37 0.97
CA THR A 199 -17.18 -25.67 2.24
C THR A 199 -17.30 -26.64 3.43
N ASP A 200 -16.66 -27.80 3.39
CA ASP A 200 -16.77 -28.84 4.43
C ASP A 200 -16.02 -28.52 5.74
N ALA A 201 -15.39 -27.36 5.84
CA ALA A 201 -14.80 -26.92 7.11
C ALA A 201 -15.91 -26.59 8.13
N PRO A 202 -15.96 -27.24 9.30
CA PRO A 202 -17.08 -27.16 10.24
C PRO A 202 -17.30 -25.78 10.87
N TYR A 203 -16.35 -24.85 10.73
CA TYR A 203 -16.40 -23.49 11.27
C TYR A 203 -16.68 -22.41 10.20
N VAL A 204 -16.83 -22.81 8.93
CA VAL A 204 -17.10 -21.86 7.84
C VAL A 204 -18.61 -21.72 7.67
N GLN A 205 -19.23 -20.81 8.41
CA GLN A 205 -20.66 -20.55 8.24
C GLN A 205 -20.96 -19.60 7.08
N LYS A 206 -20.08 -18.64 6.82
CA LYS A 206 -20.09 -17.74 5.64
C LYS A 206 -18.67 -17.25 5.46
N GLY A 207 -17.88 -17.91 4.64
CA GLY A 207 -16.48 -17.55 4.43
C GLY A 207 -16.28 -16.69 3.20
N LEU A 208 -15.40 -15.74 3.29
CA LEU A 208 -14.72 -15.18 2.15
C LEU A 208 -13.60 -16.12 1.76
N PHE A 209 -13.62 -16.58 0.50
CA PHE A 209 -12.56 -17.44 -0.04
C PHE A 209 -11.70 -16.63 -0.98
N ARG A 210 -10.41 -16.78 -0.83
CA ARG A 210 -9.48 -16.24 -1.78
C ARG A 210 -8.26 -17.12 -1.96
N THR A 211 -7.84 -17.31 -3.22
CA THR A 211 -6.53 -17.81 -3.55
C THR A 211 -5.59 -16.62 -3.76
N ALA A 212 -4.51 -16.55 -3.01
CA ALA A 212 -3.45 -15.59 -3.25
C ALA A 212 -2.51 -16.08 -4.36
N GLU A 213 -2.29 -17.39 -4.41
CA GLU A 213 -1.52 -18.11 -5.42
C GLU A 213 -2.18 -19.48 -5.64
N GLU A 214 -1.83 -20.20 -6.71
CA GLU A 214 -2.31 -21.56 -6.90
C GLU A 214 -2.02 -22.42 -5.65
N GLY A 215 -3.07 -22.96 -5.04
CA GLY A 215 -2.99 -23.82 -3.85
C GLY A 215 -2.96 -23.11 -2.49
N LYS A 216 -2.91 -21.78 -2.44
CA LYS A 216 -2.96 -21.02 -1.18
C LYS A 216 -4.25 -20.22 -1.08
N TYR A 217 -4.99 -20.38 0.00
CA TYR A 217 -6.24 -19.65 0.25
C TYR A 217 -6.39 -19.34 1.73
N TRP A 218 -7.20 -18.36 2.04
CA TRP A 218 -7.56 -18.02 3.39
C TRP A 218 -9.08 -18.10 3.60
N LEU A 219 -9.48 -18.41 4.82
CA LEU A 219 -10.87 -18.54 5.25
C LEU A 219 -11.16 -17.55 6.36
N ALA A 220 -12.32 -16.90 6.29
CA ALA A 220 -12.83 -16.08 7.37
C ALA A 220 -14.13 -16.67 7.92
N ALA A 221 -14.17 -16.92 9.23
CA ALA A 221 -15.36 -17.26 9.98
C ALA A 221 -15.83 -16.06 10.77
N TYR A 222 -17.12 -15.74 10.71
CA TYR A 222 -17.71 -14.56 11.33
C TYR A 222 -18.59 -14.95 12.52
N GLY A 223 -18.47 -14.18 13.60
CA GLY A 223 -19.38 -14.17 14.75
C GLY A 223 -20.01 -12.79 14.95
N ASN A 224 -20.48 -12.49 16.17
CA ASN A 224 -21.04 -11.19 16.53
C ASN A 224 -19.91 -10.16 16.66
N ASN A 225 -19.80 -9.24 15.69
CA ASN A 225 -18.76 -8.20 15.68
C ASN A 225 -17.32 -8.72 15.81
N CYS A 226 -17.08 -9.96 15.41
CA CYS A 226 -15.76 -10.56 15.39
C CYS A 226 -15.61 -11.48 14.18
N ALA A 227 -14.35 -11.73 13.82
CA ALA A 227 -13.99 -12.68 12.79
C ALA A 227 -12.69 -13.40 13.17
N ALA A 228 -12.60 -14.65 12.72
CA ALA A 228 -11.37 -15.43 12.73
C ALA A 228 -10.94 -15.68 11.29
N VAL A 229 -9.72 -15.29 10.97
CA VAL A 229 -9.14 -15.43 9.64
C VAL A 229 -7.98 -16.41 9.69
N GLU A 230 -8.10 -17.49 8.94
CA GLU A 230 -7.13 -18.55 8.85
C GLU A 230 -6.51 -18.58 7.45
N LEU A 231 -5.20 -18.57 7.42
CA LEU A 231 -4.43 -18.75 6.21
C LEU A 231 -3.99 -20.21 6.12
N PHE A 232 -4.41 -20.89 5.08
CA PHE A 232 -3.97 -22.22 4.77
C PHE A 232 -2.68 -22.14 3.95
N THR A 233 -1.61 -22.65 4.56
CA THR A 233 -0.34 -22.95 3.88
C THR A 233 -0.01 -24.43 4.16
N ASP A 234 0.80 -25.03 3.32
CA ASP A 234 1.20 -26.44 3.51
C ASP A 234 2.01 -26.67 4.81
N GLU A 235 2.51 -25.60 5.45
CA GLU A 235 3.48 -25.71 6.54
C GLU A 235 3.01 -25.16 7.89
N SER A 236 2.01 -24.30 7.94
CA SER A 236 1.58 -23.72 9.22
C SER A 236 0.13 -23.30 9.23
N ALA A 237 -0.48 -23.42 10.38
CA ALA A 237 -1.81 -22.96 10.62
C ALA A 237 -1.84 -22.01 11.82
N ALA A 238 -2.26 -20.77 11.58
CA ALA A 238 -2.58 -19.81 12.62
C ALA A 238 -3.86 -19.09 12.26
N THR A 239 -4.72 -18.93 13.24
CA THR A 239 -5.97 -18.19 13.11
C THR A 239 -5.80 -16.83 13.76
N TYR A 240 -6.02 -15.79 13.01
CA TYR A 240 -5.96 -14.41 13.46
C TYR A 240 -7.35 -13.91 13.81
N LEU A 241 -7.47 -13.28 14.97
CA LEU A 241 -8.73 -12.89 15.57
C LEU A 241 -8.91 -11.39 15.44
N TYR A 242 -10.13 -10.97 15.05
CA TYR A 242 -10.47 -9.57 14.85
C TYR A 242 -11.76 -9.21 15.57
N ARG A 243 -11.85 -7.97 16.07
CA ARG A 243 -13.08 -7.35 16.56
C ARG A 243 -13.34 -6.06 15.81
N PHE A 244 -14.58 -5.82 15.44
CA PHE A 244 -14.99 -4.68 14.63
C PHE A 244 -16.43 -4.26 14.96
N SER A 245 -16.81 -3.07 14.53
CA SER A 245 -18.19 -2.55 14.71
C SER A 245 -19.08 -2.76 13.48
N ASP A 246 -18.50 -2.94 12.31
CA ASP A 246 -19.20 -3.08 11.03
C ASP A 246 -18.64 -4.26 10.25
N THR A 247 -19.48 -5.31 10.12
CA THR A 247 -19.11 -6.56 9.43
C THR A 247 -18.87 -6.33 7.93
N GLN A 248 -19.66 -5.46 7.29
CA GLN A 248 -19.53 -5.22 5.85
C GLN A 248 -18.23 -4.47 5.55
N LEU A 249 -17.96 -3.42 6.30
CA LEU A 249 -16.72 -2.66 6.19
C LEU A 249 -15.51 -3.56 6.48
N PHE A 250 -15.57 -4.36 7.55
CA PHE A 250 -14.49 -5.29 7.88
C PHE A 250 -14.21 -6.27 6.73
N SER A 251 -15.25 -6.87 6.14
CA SER A 251 -15.10 -7.82 5.04
C SER A 251 -14.43 -7.17 3.82
N PHE A 252 -14.83 -5.95 3.48
CA PHE A 252 -14.20 -5.21 2.38
C PHE A 252 -12.73 -4.88 2.66
N ARG A 253 -12.45 -4.37 3.86
CA ARG A 253 -11.07 -4.02 4.25
C ARG A 253 -10.18 -5.24 4.40
N LEU A 254 -10.72 -6.38 4.83
CA LEU A 254 -9.99 -7.64 4.88
C LEU A 254 -9.55 -8.07 3.46
N GLU A 255 -10.48 -8.08 2.54
CA GLU A 255 -10.21 -8.44 1.15
C GLU A 255 -9.19 -7.48 0.52
N GLU A 256 -9.36 -6.17 0.69
CA GLU A 256 -8.46 -5.13 0.20
C GLU A 256 -7.05 -5.27 0.78
N ALA A 257 -6.93 -5.49 2.09
CA ALA A 257 -5.64 -5.64 2.74
C ALA A 257 -4.89 -6.88 2.26
N MET A 258 -5.59 -8.00 2.10
CA MET A 258 -5.00 -9.24 1.59
C MET A 258 -4.47 -9.09 0.16
N GLU A 259 -5.17 -8.29 -0.69
CA GLU A 259 -4.68 -7.93 -2.02
C GLU A 259 -3.45 -7.03 -1.96
N ALA A 260 -3.49 -6.02 -1.10
CA ALA A 260 -2.42 -5.02 -1.03
C ALA A 260 -1.09 -5.61 -0.58
N VAL A 261 -1.10 -6.68 0.21
CA VAL A 261 0.13 -7.23 0.80
C VAL A 261 0.61 -8.52 0.12
N GLY A 262 -0.18 -9.13 -0.76
CA GLY A 262 0.20 -10.34 -1.50
C GLY A 262 0.75 -11.44 -0.59
N SER A 263 1.98 -11.89 -0.85
CA SER A 263 2.69 -12.88 -0.04
C SER A 263 3.20 -12.35 1.30
N HIS A 264 3.26 -11.01 1.49
CA HIS A 264 3.81 -10.35 2.69
C HIS A 264 2.76 -10.16 3.80
N ARG A 265 1.94 -11.17 4.06
CA ARG A 265 0.78 -11.09 4.98
C ARG A 265 1.16 -10.88 6.43
N GLU A 266 2.37 -11.23 6.83
CA GLU A 266 2.88 -10.96 8.18
C GLU A 266 2.85 -9.47 8.54
N ILE A 267 2.84 -8.56 7.57
CA ILE A 267 2.69 -7.12 7.79
C ILE A 267 1.42 -6.78 8.59
N ILE A 268 0.34 -7.56 8.42
CA ILE A 268 -0.93 -7.37 9.13
C ILE A 268 -0.80 -7.75 10.60
N PHE A 269 0.08 -8.68 10.93
CA PHE A 269 0.10 -9.38 12.22
C PHE A 269 1.34 -9.08 13.08
N LEU A 270 2.42 -8.57 12.48
CA LEU A 270 3.63 -8.24 13.22
C LEU A 270 3.37 -7.14 14.26
N PRO A 271 3.90 -7.28 15.47
CA PRO A 271 3.89 -6.23 16.48
C PRO A 271 4.69 -5.01 16.01
N ASP A 272 4.36 -3.84 16.56
CA ASP A 272 4.93 -2.56 16.10
C ASP A 272 6.44 -2.43 16.35
N ASP A 273 6.97 -3.09 17.37
CA ASP A 273 8.40 -3.14 17.63
C ASP A 273 9.17 -3.87 16.53
N GLN A 274 8.64 -5.00 16.05
CA GLN A 274 9.24 -5.74 14.93
C GLN A 274 9.09 -5.01 13.57
N LEU A 275 8.03 -4.24 13.42
CA LEU A 275 7.83 -3.44 12.23
C LEU A 275 8.85 -2.31 12.09
N ARG A 276 9.36 -1.77 13.20
CA ARG A 276 10.37 -0.70 13.17
C ARG A 276 11.64 -1.11 12.44
N GLU A 277 11.95 -2.40 12.45
CA GLU A 277 13.13 -2.98 11.78
C GLU A 277 12.87 -3.31 10.30
N LYS A 278 11.64 -3.11 9.80
CA LYS A 278 11.22 -3.42 8.43
C LYS A 278 10.69 -2.18 7.71
N PRO A 279 11.56 -1.34 7.11
CA PRO A 279 11.14 -0.09 6.47
C PRO A 279 10.07 -0.26 5.39
N LEU A 280 10.19 -1.27 4.53
CA LEU A 280 9.20 -1.54 3.47
C LEU A 280 7.82 -1.83 4.06
N TYR A 281 7.74 -2.54 5.16
CA TYR A 281 6.47 -2.83 5.83
C TYR A 281 5.87 -1.57 6.45
N ARG A 282 6.69 -0.70 7.07
CA ARG A 282 6.23 0.60 7.57
C ARG A 282 5.63 1.44 6.44
N MET A 283 6.33 1.52 5.30
CA MET A 283 5.81 2.17 4.11
C MET A 283 4.50 1.55 3.64
N GLY A 284 4.42 0.24 3.52
CA GLY A 284 3.23 -0.49 3.10
C GLY A 284 2.02 -0.27 4.01
N ILE A 285 2.23 -0.31 5.33
CA ILE A 285 1.17 -0.02 6.32
C ILE A 285 0.70 1.43 6.18
N HIS A 286 1.62 2.36 6.05
CA HIS A 286 1.27 3.77 5.97
C HIS A 286 0.40 4.09 4.76
N ARG A 287 0.60 3.40 3.66
CA ARG A 287 -0.13 3.60 2.40
C ARG A 287 -1.45 2.86 2.31
N SER A 288 -1.57 1.73 2.97
CA SER A 288 -2.78 0.92 2.90
C SER A 288 -3.69 1.22 4.09
N GLU A 289 -4.78 1.92 3.83
CA GLU A 289 -5.81 2.16 4.85
C GLU A 289 -6.41 0.84 5.32
N ALA A 290 -6.59 -0.11 4.42
CA ALA A 290 -7.10 -1.44 4.74
C ALA A 290 -6.18 -2.21 5.70
N VAL A 291 -4.86 -2.17 5.47
CA VAL A 291 -3.89 -2.81 6.38
C VAL A 291 -3.91 -2.15 7.76
N ARG A 292 -3.93 -0.82 7.83
CA ARG A 292 -4.05 -0.11 9.12
C ARG A 292 -5.34 -0.45 9.85
N PHE A 293 -6.46 -0.47 9.11
CA PHE A 293 -7.75 -0.83 9.67
C PHE A 293 -7.73 -2.24 10.26
N LEU A 294 -7.22 -3.25 9.54
CA LEU A 294 -7.11 -4.62 10.07
C LEU A 294 -6.21 -4.68 11.30
N ARG A 295 -5.08 -4.00 11.28
CA ARG A 295 -4.20 -3.94 12.46
C ARG A 295 -4.91 -3.35 13.67
N SER A 296 -5.72 -2.31 13.50
CA SER A 296 -6.51 -1.71 14.59
C SER A 296 -7.63 -2.61 15.12
N CYS A 297 -8.13 -3.53 14.29
CA CYS A 297 -9.15 -4.50 14.66
C CYS A 297 -8.56 -5.79 15.26
N SER A 298 -7.24 -5.97 15.26
CA SER A 298 -6.59 -7.19 15.72
C SER A 298 -6.85 -7.44 17.21
N ALA A 299 -7.39 -8.61 17.53
CA ALA A 299 -7.71 -9.05 18.89
C ALA A 299 -6.81 -10.19 19.38
N GLY A 300 -5.94 -10.71 18.51
CA GLY A 300 -4.99 -11.76 18.89
C GLY A 300 -4.80 -12.83 17.82
N ARG A 301 -4.19 -13.93 18.23
CA ARG A 301 -3.85 -15.07 17.38
C ARG A 301 -4.05 -16.38 18.14
N ILE A 302 -4.61 -17.37 17.50
CA ILE A 302 -4.63 -18.76 17.99
C ILE A 302 -3.62 -19.55 17.15
N ILE A 303 -2.63 -20.14 17.82
CA ILE A 303 -1.77 -21.16 17.21
C ILE A 303 -2.52 -22.48 17.28
N HIS A 304 -2.54 -23.26 16.21
CA HIS A 304 -3.26 -24.52 16.16
C HIS A 304 -2.69 -25.52 17.19
N THR A 305 -3.54 -25.88 18.12
CA THR A 305 -3.30 -26.83 19.22
C THR A 305 -4.49 -27.77 19.32
N ALA A 306 -4.41 -28.77 20.23
CA ALA A 306 -5.51 -29.71 20.44
C ALA A 306 -6.87 -29.04 20.77
N ASN A 307 -6.86 -27.83 21.34
CA ASN A 307 -8.09 -27.10 21.72
C ASN A 307 -8.38 -25.90 20.80
N HIS A 308 -7.93 -25.94 19.58
CA HIS A 308 -8.11 -24.84 18.62
C HIS A 308 -9.61 -24.55 18.35
N ALA A 309 -10.38 -25.60 18.08
CA ALA A 309 -11.81 -25.46 17.75
C ALA A 309 -12.62 -24.86 18.90
N ASP A 310 -12.35 -25.25 20.14
CA ASP A 310 -13.03 -24.72 21.33
C ASP A 310 -12.71 -23.24 21.52
N LYS A 311 -11.44 -22.85 21.43
CA LYS A 311 -11.01 -21.44 21.52
C LYS A 311 -11.60 -20.57 20.43
N LEU A 312 -11.69 -21.10 19.20
CA LEU A 312 -12.30 -20.44 18.09
C LEU A 312 -13.82 -20.22 18.32
N ALA A 313 -14.52 -21.27 18.74
CA ALA A 313 -15.95 -21.18 19.05
C ALA A 313 -16.22 -20.21 20.20
N GLU A 314 -15.43 -20.23 21.26
CA GLU A 314 -15.52 -19.27 22.36
C GLU A 314 -15.36 -17.83 21.90
N PHE A 315 -14.35 -17.55 21.08
CA PHE A 315 -14.10 -16.21 20.54
C PHE A 315 -15.24 -15.72 19.63
N LEU A 316 -15.73 -16.59 18.73
CA LEU A 316 -16.79 -16.21 17.78
C LEU A 316 -18.16 -16.01 18.45
N ASN A 317 -18.37 -16.57 19.64
CA ASN A 317 -19.60 -16.43 20.41
C ASN A 317 -19.51 -15.33 21.51
N SER A 318 -18.34 -14.73 21.71
CA SER A 318 -18.12 -13.66 22.68
C SER A 318 -18.43 -12.27 22.12
#